data_9deb2f482e79f18d30094b1fbb1affc2
#
_entry.id   9deb2f482e79f18d30094b1fbb1affc2
#
_cell.length_a   1.000
_cell.length_b   1.000
_cell.length_c   1.000
_cell.angle_alpha   90.00
_cell.angle_beta   90.00
_cell.angle_gamma   90.00
#
_symmetry.space_group_name_H-M   'P 1'
#
loop_
_entity.id
_entity.type
_entity.pdbx_description
1 polymer ?
#
loop_
_entity_poly.entity_id
_entity_poly.type
_entity_poly.pdbx_seq_one_letter_code
_entity_poly.pdbx_strand_id
1 'polypeptide(L)'
;RGLEQVKESVVSLGGRDVRTAVVYGTRAAEQLIATGAVDDYDFVEVMTCPGGCIGGGGQPDNGILPVPDQLRMARIRSLYLADQERSFRNSLENQEIKHLYETFIGEPMSKMAQLLLHTSYHSRKRGI
;
A
#
# COMPACT_ATOMS: atom_id res chain seq x y z
N ARG A 1 -6.56 6.35 2.25
CA ARG A 1 -7.47 5.49 1.48
C ARG A 1 -8.79 6.20 1.27
N GLY A 2 -9.49 5.94 0.19
CA GLY A 2 -10.76 6.59 -0.18
C GLY A 2 -11.53 5.76 -1.19
N LEU A 3 -12.73 6.21 -1.53
CA LEU A 3 -13.56 5.60 -2.59
C LEU A 3 -13.44 6.35 -3.92
N GLU A 4 -12.68 7.42 -3.98
CA GLU A 4 -12.34 8.12 -5.21
C GLU A 4 -11.50 7.22 -6.10
N GLN A 5 -11.71 7.32 -7.41
CA GLN A 5 -10.96 6.50 -8.36
C GLN A 5 -9.48 6.87 -8.43
N VAL A 6 -9.15 8.15 -8.30
CA VAL A 6 -7.78 8.67 -8.25
C VAL A 6 -7.66 9.60 -7.06
N LYS A 7 -6.69 9.35 -6.22
CA LYS A 7 -6.34 10.22 -5.10
C LYS A 7 -4.95 10.79 -5.31
N GLU A 8 -4.87 12.09 -5.42
CA GLU A 8 -3.62 12.81 -5.66
C GLU A 8 -3.03 13.36 -4.36
N SER A 9 -1.72 13.47 -4.32
CA SER A 9 -1.00 14.17 -3.27
C SER A 9 0.35 14.68 -3.76
N VAL A 10 0.85 15.69 -3.08
CA VAL A 10 2.21 16.20 -3.28
C VAL A 10 2.99 15.95 -2.00
N VAL A 11 4.15 15.33 -2.13
CA VAL A 11 5.04 15.00 -1.01
C VAL A 11 6.38 15.69 -1.23
N SER A 12 6.81 16.51 -0.28
CA SER A 12 8.13 17.14 -0.37
C SER A 12 9.20 16.18 0.12
N LEU A 13 10.10 15.76 -0.77
CA LEU A 13 11.20 14.86 -0.50
C LEU A 13 12.54 15.53 -0.88
N GLY A 14 13.41 15.76 0.10
CA GLY A 14 14.73 16.34 -0.16
C GLY A 14 14.70 17.71 -0.81
N GLY A 15 13.66 18.53 -0.54
CA GLY A 15 13.49 19.86 -1.13
C GLY A 15 12.87 19.86 -2.54
N ARG A 16 12.46 18.71 -3.05
CA ARG A 16 11.70 18.55 -4.30
C ARG A 16 10.27 18.10 -4.00
N ASP A 17 9.31 18.73 -4.63
CA ASP A 17 7.92 18.29 -4.60
C ASP A 17 7.71 17.14 -5.59
N VAL A 18 7.21 16.02 -5.05
CA VAL A 18 6.90 14.79 -5.78
C VAL A 18 5.39 14.67 -5.89
N ARG A 19 4.86 14.71 -7.10
CA ARG A 19 3.43 14.51 -7.38
C ARG A 19 3.12 13.02 -7.42
N THR A 20 2.20 12.58 -6.58
CA THR A 20 1.84 11.16 -6.49
C THR A 20 0.35 10.95 -6.71
N ALA A 21 -0.01 9.82 -7.30
CA ALA A 21 -1.39 9.38 -7.44
C ALA A 21 -1.57 7.96 -6.94
N VAL A 22 -2.67 7.71 -6.23
CA VAL A 22 -3.15 6.35 -5.92
C VAL A 22 -4.42 6.10 -6.70
N VAL A 23 -4.38 5.11 -7.58
CA VAL A 23 -5.46 4.76 -8.51
C VAL A 23 -6.16 3.49 -8.04
N TYR A 24 -7.47 3.54 -7.89
CA TYR A 24 -8.29 2.43 -7.43
C TYR A 24 -9.11 1.82 -8.57
N GLY A 25 -8.76 0.60 -8.93
CA GLY A 25 -9.38 -0.16 -10.01
C GLY A 25 -8.60 -0.07 -11.33
N THR A 26 -8.55 -1.19 -12.03
CA THR A 26 -7.83 -1.31 -13.32
C THR A 26 -8.42 -0.42 -14.41
N ARG A 27 -9.74 -0.20 -14.41
CA ARG A 27 -10.40 0.70 -15.35
C ARG A 27 -9.96 2.16 -15.18
N ALA A 28 -9.79 2.61 -13.95
CA ALA A 28 -9.29 3.95 -13.68
C ALA A 28 -7.82 4.11 -14.12
N ALA A 29 -7.01 3.07 -13.93
CA ALA A 29 -5.64 3.03 -14.42
C ALA A 29 -5.57 3.07 -15.96
N GLU A 30 -6.42 2.30 -16.64
CA GLU A 30 -6.53 2.33 -18.10
C GLU A 30 -6.90 3.73 -18.62
N GLN A 31 -7.87 4.39 -17.98
CA GLN A 31 -8.27 5.76 -18.34
C GLN A 31 -7.14 6.76 -18.13
N LEU A 32 -6.42 6.66 -17.02
CA LEU A 32 -5.29 7.54 -16.72
C LEU A 32 -4.19 7.43 -17.79
N ILE A 33 -3.89 6.22 -18.23
CA ILE A 33 -2.93 5.95 -19.31
C ILE A 33 -3.45 6.44 -20.65
N ALA A 34 -4.70 6.11 -20.98
CA ALA A 34 -5.29 6.46 -22.29
C ALA A 34 -5.40 7.97 -22.52
N THR A 35 -5.57 8.76 -21.47
CA THR A 35 -5.62 10.22 -21.54
C THR A 35 -4.24 10.89 -21.51
N GLY A 36 -3.17 10.14 -21.23
CA GLY A 36 -1.84 10.67 -21.00
C GLY A 36 -1.64 11.38 -19.65
N ALA A 37 -2.68 11.42 -18.80
CA ALA A 37 -2.61 12.08 -17.51
C ALA A 37 -1.64 11.38 -16.53
N VAL A 38 -1.21 10.17 -16.84
CA VAL A 38 -0.17 9.46 -16.07
C VAL A 38 1.16 10.22 -16.03
N ASP A 39 1.47 10.98 -17.08
CA ASP A 39 2.71 11.72 -17.22
C ASP A 39 2.78 12.97 -16.29
N ASP A 40 1.64 13.35 -15.71
CA ASP A 40 1.58 14.44 -14.72
C ASP A 40 2.10 14.05 -13.33
N TYR A 41 2.41 12.77 -13.09
CA TYR A 41 2.83 12.25 -11.79
C TYR A 41 4.26 11.71 -11.83
N ASP A 42 5.01 11.95 -10.76
CA ASP A 42 6.32 11.32 -10.54
C ASP A 42 6.18 9.87 -10.07
N PHE A 43 5.06 9.54 -9.39
CA PHE A 43 4.78 8.20 -8.88
C PHE A 43 3.29 7.88 -8.92
N VAL A 44 2.94 6.71 -9.47
CA VAL A 44 1.55 6.22 -9.51
C VAL A 44 1.48 4.83 -8.88
N GLU A 45 0.66 4.69 -7.84
CA GLU A 45 0.30 3.40 -7.25
C GLU A 45 -1.05 2.93 -7.79
N VAL A 46 -1.10 1.73 -8.36
CA VAL A 46 -2.36 1.14 -8.85
C VAL A 46 -2.81 0.04 -7.90
N MET A 47 -4.00 0.20 -7.34
CA MET A 47 -4.66 -0.82 -6.53
C MET A 47 -5.86 -1.39 -7.31
N THR A 48 -5.89 -2.70 -7.49
CA THR A 48 -6.95 -3.38 -8.28
C THR A 48 -8.34 -3.20 -7.68
N CYS A 49 -8.44 -3.20 -6.34
CA CYS A 49 -9.72 -3.15 -5.64
C CYS A 49 -10.16 -1.71 -5.32
N PRO A 50 -11.46 -1.38 -5.42
CA PRO A 50 -12.00 -0.10 -4.94
C PRO A 50 -11.70 0.12 -3.46
N GLY A 51 -11.10 1.29 -3.14
CA GLY A 51 -10.67 1.62 -1.79
C GLY A 51 -9.41 0.90 -1.32
N GLY A 52 -8.74 0.14 -2.18
CA GLY A 52 -7.55 -0.64 -1.89
C GLY A 52 -7.87 -1.92 -1.12
N CYS A 53 -6.96 -2.35 -0.24
CA CYS A 53 -7.07 -3.65 0.47
C CYS A 53 -8.33 -3.81 1.31
N ILE A 54 -9.00 -2.72 1.68
CA ILE A 54 -10.27 -2.77 2.46
C ILE A 54 -11.45 -3.35 1.65
N GLY A 55 -11.34 -3.39 0.33
CA GLY A 55 -12.32 -3.97 -0.57
C GLY A 55 -11.88 -5.31 -1.17
N GLY A 56 -10.67 -5.79 -0.83
CA GLY A 56 -10.07 -6.98 -1.40
C GLY A 56 -10.55 -8.29 -0.78
N GLY A 57 -10.12 -9.42 -1.38
CA GLY A 57 -10.36 -10.76 -0.86
C GLY A 57 -9.78 -10.94 0.55
N GLY A 58 -10.45 -11.78 1.35
CA GLY A 58 -10.08 -12.03 2.74
C GLY A 58 -10.68 -11.03 3.74
N GLN A 59 -11.33 -9.97 3.29
CA GLN A 59 -12.11 -9.09 4.16
C GLN A 59 -13.47 -9.76 4.49
N PRO A 60 -13.95 -9.65 5.74
CA PRO A 60 -15.27 -10.17 6.11
C PRO A 60 -16.37 -9.50 5.28
N ASP A 61 -17.13 -10.26 4.52
CA ASP A 61 -18.19 -9.72 3.67
C ASP A 61 -19.62 -10.02 4.17
N ASN A 62 -19.72 -10.92 5.14
CA ASN A 62 -20.99 -11.41 5.71
C ASN A 62 -21.99 -11.91 4.62
N GLY A 63 -21.46 -12.41 3.50
CA GLY A 63 -22.25 -12.88 2.37
C GLY A 63 -22.87 -11.75 1.52
N ILE A 64 -22.51 -10.50 1.75
CA ILE A 64 -23.04 -9.35 1.00
C ILE A 64 -22.04 -8.96 -0.11
N LEU A 65 -22.37 -9.26 -1.35
CA LEU A 65 -21.57 -8.90 -2.51
C LEU A 65 -22.46 -8.18 -3.56
N PRO A 66 -21.98 -7.07 -4.12
CA PRO A 66 -20.73 -6.36 -3.82
C PRO A 66 -20.77 -5.67 -2.45
N VAL A 67 -19.60 -5.57 -1.81
CA VAL A 67 -19.47 -4.92 -0.50
C VAL A 67 -19.96 -3.47 -0.57
N PRO A 68 -20.91 -3.05 0.28
CA PRO A 68 -21.44 -1.68 0.27
C PRO A 68 -20.39 -0.63 0.64
N ASP A 69 -20.51 0.56 0.06
CA ASP A 69 -19.58 1.66 0.35
C ASP A 69 -19.58 2.10 1.81
N GLN A 70 -20.72 2.00 2.50
CA GLN A 70 -20.79 2.25 3.93
C GLN A 70 -19.85 1.34 4.73
N LEU A 71 -19.81 0.04 4.38
CA LEU A 71 -18.92 -0.92 5.05
C LEU A 71 -17.46 -0.64 4.70
N ARG A 72 -17.16 -0.28 3.45
CA ARG A 72 -15.81 0.16 3.05
C ARG A 72 -15.37 1.39 3.83
N MET A 73 -16.23 2.40 3.95
CA MET A 73 -15.94 3.61 4.73
C MET A 73 -15.74 3.32 6.22
N ALA A 74 -16.52 2.43 6.80
CA ALA A 74 -16.32 2.01 8.19
C ALA A 74 -14.93 1.36 8.39
N ARG A 75 -14.51 0.49 7.48
CA ARG A 75 -13.17 -0.13 7.50
C ARG A 75 -12.05 0.91 7.34
N ILE A 76 -12.21 1.88 6.45
CA ILE A 76 -11.25 2.98 6.29
C ILE A 76 -11.10 3.76 7.60
N ARG A 77 -12.23 4.14 8.22
CA ARG A 77 -12.22 4.87 9.50
C ARG A 77 -11.53 4.08 10.60
N SER A 78 -11.86 2.78 10.73
CA SER A 78 -11.24 1.91 11.74
C SER A 78 -9.72 1.82 11.58
N LEU A 79 -9.22 1.70 10.35
CA LEU A 79 -7.78 1.67 10.08
C LEU A 79 -7.10 3.00 10.45
N TYR A 80 -7.69 4.13 10.09
CA TYR A 80 -7.12 5.43 10.43
C TYR A 80 -7.16 5.71 11.93
N LEU A 81 -8.23 5.33 12.63
CA LEU A 81 -8.29 5.41 14.09
C LEU A 81 -7.22 4.54 14.73
N ALA A 82 -7.11 3.28 14.31
CA ALA A 82 -6.10 2.37 14.84
C ALA A 82 -4.67 2.89 14.59
N ASP A 83 -4.39 3.52 13.44
CA ASP A 83 -3.10 4.15 13.16
C ASP A 83 -2.86 5.38 14.04
N GLN A 84 -3.88 6.21 14.21
CA GLN A 84 -3.79 7.44 15.01
C GLN A 84 -3.54 7.16 16.50
N GLU A 85 -4.09 6.05 17.00
CA GLU A 85 -3.93 5.62 18.40
C GLU A 85 -2.59 4.94 18.68
N ARG A 86 -1.75 4.67 17.66
CA ARG A 86 -0.45 4.06 17.86
C ARG A 86 0.57 5.05 18.42
N SER A 87 1.29 4.62 19.46
CA SER A 87 2.41 5.38 20.04
C SER A 87 3.59 5.50 19.08
N PHE A 88 3.80 4.47 18.23
CA PHE A 88 4.83 4.48 17.19
C PHE A 88 4.16 4.34 15.82
N ARG A 89 4.30 5.35 14.99
CA ARG A 89 3.78 5.37 13.61
C ARG A 89 4.87 5.13 12.56
N ASN A 90 6.10 5.18 12.98
CA ASN A 90 7.27 4.93 12.17
C ASN A 90 8.05 3.74 12.74
N SER A 91 8.35 2.75 11.92
CA SER A 91 9.11 1.56 12.33
C SER A 91 10.52 1.91 12.85
N LEU A 92 11.12 3.00 12.37
CA LEU A 92 12.42 3.46 12.82
C LEU A 92 12.42 3.98 14.27
N GLU A 93 11.24 4.30 14.82
CA GLU A 93 11.08 4.74 16.21
C GLU A 93 10.80 3.57 17.14
N ASN A 94 10.44 2.41 16.61
CA ASN A 94 10.13 1.22 17.39
C ASN A 94 11.42 0.60 17.95
N GLN A 95 11.54 0.56 19.28
CA GLN A 95 12.71 0.04 19.96
C GLN A 95 12.89 -1.47 19.76
N GLU A 96 11.82 -2.23 19.63
CA GLU A 96 11.88 -3.67 19.35
C GLU A 96 12.47 -3.95 17.96
N ILE A 97 12.11 -3.14 16.95
CA ILE A 97 12.70 -3.21 15.60
C ILE A 97 14.19 -2.88 15.65
N LYS A 98 14.59 -1.82 16.36
CA LYS A 98 16.01 -1.47 16.52
C LYS A 98 16.77 -2.60 17.17
N HIS A 99 16.26 -3.12 18.27
CA HIS A 99 16.88 -4.23 18.99
C HIS A 99 17.02 -5.49 18.12
N LEU A 100 16.01 -5.80 17.31
CA LEU A 100 16.05 -6.92 16.36
C LEU A 100 17.18 -6.76 15.33
N TYR A 101 17.34 -5.56 14.79
CA TYR A 101 18.45 -5.28 13.87
C TYR A 101 19.82 -5.34 14.56
N GLU A 102 19.95 -4.75 15.73
CA GLU A 102 21.22 -4.73 16.50
C GLU A 102 21.68 -6.12 16.92
N THR A 103 20.75 -7.01 17.29
CA THR A 103 21.09 -8.29 17.91
C THR A 103 21.05 -9.47 16.92
N PHE A 104 20.26 -9.39 15.85
CA PHE A 104 20.01 -10.56 15.01
C PHE A 104 20.16 -10.30 13.50
N ILE A 105 19.54 -9.26 12.96
CA ILE A 105 19.52 -9.03 11.50
C ILE A 105 20.80 -8.33 11.02
N GLY A 106 21.38 -7.46 11.86
CA GLY A 106 22.52 -6.60 11.51
C GLY A 106 22.07 -5.34 10.77
N GLU A 107 22.94 -4.78 9.95
CA GLU A 107 22.65 -3.56 9.20
C GLU A 107 21.52 -3.76 8.17
N PRO A 108 20.71 -2.70 7.90
CA PRO A 108 19.80 -2.70 6.79
C PRO A 108 20.50 -3.07 5.48
N MET A 109 19.84 -3.87 4.63
CA MET A 109 20.41 -4.39 3.38
C MET A 109 21.58 -5.38 3.55
N SER A 110 21.91 -5.81 4.76
CA SER A 110 22.87 -6.90 4.99
C SER A 110 22.40 -8.19 4.30
N LYS A 111 23.31 -9.15 4.12
CA LYS A 111 22.96 -10.47 3.57
C LYS A 111 21.87 -11.16 4.40
N MET A 112 21.92 -11.03 5.72
CA MET A 112 20.91 -11.60 6.62
C MET A 112 19.56 -10.90 6.43
N ALA A 113 19.54 -9.58 6.37
CA ALA A 113 18.31 -8.80 6.09
C ALA A 113 17.69 -9.21 4.75
N GLN A 114 18.50 -9.35 3.70
CA GLN A 114 18.02 -9.78 2.39
C GLN A 114 17.47 -11.21 2.42
N LEU A 115 18.13 -12.13 3.09
CA LEU A 115 17.70 -13.53 3.19
C LEU A 115 16.37 -13.68 3.94
N LEU A 116 16.19 -12.93 5.03
CA LEU A 116 15.03 -13.08 5.91
C LEU A 116 13.84 -12.20 5.52
N LEU A 117 14.10 -11.01 4.99
CA LEU A 117 13.05 -10.00 4.76
C LEU A 117 12.65 -9.84 3.29
N HIS A 118 13.42 -10.38 2.35
CA HIS A 118 13.13 -10.29 0.93
C HIS A 118 12.73 -11.64 0.34
N THR A 119 11.72 -11.61 -0.52
CA THR A 119 11.29 -12.81 -1.26
C THR A 119 12.01 -12.89 -2.58
N SER A 120 12.55 -14.05 -2.89
CA SER A 120 13.08 -14.37 -4.22
C SER A 120 12.04 -15.12 -5.04
N TYR A 121 11.92 -14.75 -6.32
CA TYR A 121 10.96 -15.35 -7.24
C TYR A 121 11.69 -16.25 -8.24
N HIS A 122 11.18 -17.46 -8.39
CA HIS A 122 11.66 -18.40 -9.39
C HIS A 122 10.54 -18.71 -10.38
N SER A 123 10.91 -18.91 -11.65
CA SER A 123 9.96 -19.36 -12.66
C SER A 123 9.36 -20.71 -12.24
N ARG A 124 8.04 -20.75 -12.11
CA ARG A 124 7.31 -22.01 -11.89
C ARG A 124 6.90 -22.56 -13.24
N LYS A 125 7.39 -23.75 -13.60
CA LYS A 125 6.83 -24.47 -14.74
C LYS A 125 5.34 -24.67 -14.48
N ARG A 126 4.48 -24.17 -15.36
CA ARG A 126 3.05 -24.53 -15.32
C ARG A 126 3.01 -26.06 -15.53
N GLY A 127 2.60 -26.80 -14.51
CA GLY A 127 2.21 -28.19 -14.69
C GLY A 127 1.07 -28.22 -15.71
N ILE A 128 1.28 -28.91 -16.81
CA ILE A 128 0.25 -29.24 -17.81
C ILE A 128 -0.51 -30.43 -17.22
#